data_4c8aac3944a52cbb05786daf272bd6fe
#
_entry.id   4c8aac3944a52cbb05786daf272bd6fe
#
_cell.length_a   1.000
_cell.length_b   1.000
_cell.length_c   1.000
_cell.angle_alpha   90.00
_cell.angle_beta   90.00
_cell.angle_gamma   90.00
#
_symmetry.space_group_name_H-M   'P 1'
#
loop_
_entity.id
_entity.type
_entity.pdbx_description
1 polymer ?
#
loop_
_entity_poly.entity_id
_entity_poly.type
_entity_poly.pdbx_seq_one_letter_code
_entity_poly.pdbx_strand_id
1 'polypeptide(L)'
;ILQRDKNLRVILFHDGARIESDVSYYYFNENSFKANGKVNFNQGDSLLLTSDFLEYDGKTKKAIAYGNVKLTRPDMKLETDTLYLDRPRNIAFYNSKGKIVDNDNTLESNSGTYYMGPKKYIFKSNVTSDNPEYNVNSEELEYYTESNIAFFNDKTLITGIDYNILCRNGFYDTNLQRGYFREDATINYDGKIINGDSIFFENEKSYASASYNVKINDTINKSIITGHYGEIFRDKDSAI
;
A
#
# COMPACT_ATOMS: atom_id res chain seq x y z
N ILE A 1 15.37 27.59 -15.88
CA ILE A 1 16.77 27.96 -16.17
C ILE A 1 17.51 26.68 -16.47
N LEU A 2 18.24 26.62 -17.58
CA LEU A 2 19.05 25.49 -18.03
C LEU A 2 20.52 25.84 -17.79
N GLN A 3 21.24 25.03 -17.02
CA GLN A 3 22.67 25.26 -16.70
C GLN A 3 23.44 23.93 -16.83
N ARG A 4 24.75 23.98 -16.86
CA ARG A 4 25.64 22.81 -16.73
C ARG A 4 26.43 22.89 -15.45
N ASP A 5 26.56 21.76 -14.75
CA ASP A 5 27.41 21.64 -13.57
C ASP A 5 28.89 21.37 -13.96
N LYS A 6 29.76 21.23 -12.94
CA LYS A 6 31.21 20.92 -13.14
C LYS A 6 31.44 19.59 -13.86
N ASN A 7 30.46 18.66 -13.83
CA ASN A 7 30.55 17.35 -14.47
C ASN A 7 29.89 17.34 -15.86
N LEU A 8 29.55 18.52 -16.40
CA LEU A 8 28.85 18.73 -17.66
C LEU A 8 27.41 18.22 -17.69
N ARG A 9 26.82 17.91 -16.53
CA ARG A 9 25.41 17.54 -16.42
C ARG A 9 24.52 18.75 -16.64
N VAL A 10 23.37 18.52 -17.24
CA VAL A 10 22.34 19.56 -17.42
C VAL A 10 21.55 19.73 -16.12
N ILE A 11 21.39 20.98 -15.68
CA ILE A 11 20.53 21.34 -14.55
C ILE A 11 19.37 22.18 -15.08
N LEU A 12 18.16 21.74 -14.79
CA LEU A 12 16.91 22.43 -15.08
C LEU A 12 16.21 22.77 -13.76
N PHE A 13 15.77 24.03 -13.61
CA PHE A 13 14.89 24.45 -12.52
C PHE A 13 13.48 24.66 -13.07
N HIS A 14 12.49 23.98 -12.51
CA HIS A 14 11.11 24.05 -12.94
C HIS A 14 10.17 23.87 -11.73
N ASP A 15 9.24 24.80 -11.53
CA ASP A 15 8.26 24.78 -10.43
C ASP A 15 8.85 24.47 -9.04
N GLY A 16 10.02 25.06 -8.72
CA GLY A 16 10.70 24.84 -7.45
C GLY A 16 11.49 23.54 -7.35
N ALA A 17 11.43 22.68 -8.37
CA ALA A 17 12.23 21.48 -8.43
C ALA A 17 13.56 21.72 -9.16
N ARG A 18 14.60 20.99 -8.74
CA ARG A 18 15.90 20.90 -9.40
C ARG A 18 16.02 19.54 -10.07
N ILE A 19 16.24 19.55 -11.37
CA ILE A 19 16.33 18.34 -12.21
C ILE A 19 17.71 18.29 -12.81
N GLU A 20 18.43 17.18 -12.61
CA GLU A 20 19.72 16.91 -13.23
C GLU A 20 19.60 15.72 -14.16
N SER A 21 20.32 15.77 -15.29
CA SER A 21 20.38 14.68 -16.25
C SER A 21 21.62 14.79 -17.14
N ASP A 22 21.91 13.75 -17.90
CA ASP A 22 22.99 13.82 -18.90
C ASP A 22 22.61 14.73 -20.07
N VAL A 23 21.33 14.67 -20.51
CA VAL A 23 20.76 15.50 -21.57
C VAL A 23 19.36 15.94 -21.22
N SER A 24 19.03 17.21 -21.45
CA SER A 24 17.67 17.73 -21.33
C SER A 24 17.28 18.60 -22.52
N TYR A 25 15.99 18.51 -22.88
CA TYR A 25 15.33 19.35 -23.86
C TYR A 25 14.21 20.12 -23.19
N TYR A 26 14.15 21.43 -23.38
CA TYR A 26 13.09 22.29 -22.88
C TYR A 26 12.33 22.95 -24.03
N TYR A 27 11.03 22.77 -24.06
CA TYR A 27 10.11 23.29 -25.07
C TYR A 27 9.38 24.51 -24.51
N PHE A 28 9.92 25.71 -24.79
CA PHE A 28 9.43 26.97 -24.18
C PHE A 28 7.95 27.25 -24.43
N ASN A 29 7.47 27.06 -25.67
CA ASN A 29 6.08 27.32 -26.05
C ASN A 29 5.07 26.36 -25.40
N GLU A 30 5.55 25.22 -24.93
CA GLU A 30 4.73 24.16 -24.35
C GLU A 30 4.93 24.06 -22.85
N ASN A 31 5.90 24.79 -22.30
CA ASN A 31 6.34 24.68 -20.92
C ASN A 31 6.63 23.20 -20.52
N SER A 32 7.19 22.44 -21.47
CA SER A 32 7.40 21.01 -21.36
C SER A 32 8.91 20.69 -21.40
N PHE A 33 9.30 19.58 -20.83
CA PHE A 33 10.69 19.15 -20.91
C PHE A 33 10.83 17.62 -20.97
N LYS A 34 11.98 17.19 -21.45
CA LYS A 34 12.47 15.80 -21.42
C LYS A 34 13.87 15.79 -20.83
N ALA A 35 14.11 14.94 -19.86
CA ALA A 35 15.40 14.71 -19.23
C ALA A 35 15.80 13.24 -19.42
N ASN A 36 17.00 13.01 -19.92
CA ASN A 36 17.48 11.68 -20.30
C ASN A 36 18.84 11.40 -19.64
N GLY A 37 19.00 10.19 -19.15
CA GLY A 37 20.24 9.66 -18.57
C GLY A 37 20.46 10.13 -17.14
N LYS A 38 20.46 9.17 -16.21
CA LYS A 38 20.73 9.38 -14.77
C LYS A 38 19.95 10.57 -14.20
N VAL A 39 18.65 10.61 -14.47
CA VAL A 39 17.80 11.70 -14.01
C VAL A 39 17.76 11.72 -12.50
N ASN A 40 17.92 12.92 -11.93
CA ASN A 40 17.78 13.17 -10.50
C ASN A 40 16.86 14.39 -10.35
N PHE A 41 15.63 14.14 -9.91
CA PHE A 41 14.64 15.18 -9.61
C PHE A 41 14.58 15.37 -8.10
N ASN A 42 14.79 16.60 -7.65
CA ASN A 42 14.77 16.98 -6.26
C ASN A 42 13.79 18.13 -6.03
N GLN A 43 12.86 17.96 -5.11
CA GLN A 43 11.92 19.00 -4.70
C GLN A 43 12.06 19.27 -3.20
N GLY A 44 13.01 20.12 -2.85
CA GLY A 44 13.40 20.41 -1.48
C GLY A 44 13.97 19.18 -0.75
N ASP A 45 13.83 19.16 0.56
CA ASP A 45 14.32 18.05 1.39
C ASP A 45 13.31 16.89 1.50
N SER A 46 12.16 17.02 0.83
CA SER A 46 11.02 16.12 1.04
C SER A 46 10.84 15.06 -0.04
N LEU A 47 11.43 15.25 -1.24
CA LEU A 47 11.21 14.31 -2.34
C LEU A 47 12.42 14.25 -3.27
N LEU A 48 12.96 13.05 -3.40
CA LEU A 48 13.98 12.69 -4.36
C LEU A 48 13.44 11.60 -5.28
N LEU A 49 13.48 11.83 -6.60
CA LEU A 49 13.16 10.82 -7.60
C LEU A 49 14.39 10.62 -8.51
N THR A 50 14.76 9.37 -8.72
CA THR A 50 15.77 8.99 -9.73
C THR A 50 15.15 8.08 -10.78
N SER A 51 15.58 8.23 -12.04
CA SER A 51 15.13 7.41 -13.17
C SER A 51 16.11 7.50 -14.34
N ASP A 52 15.91 6.69 -15.36
CA ASP A 52 16.68 6.84 -16.60
C ASP A 52 16.11 7.99 -17.45
N PHE A 53 14.78 8.19 -17.40
CA PHE A 53 14.07 9.19 -18.19
C PHE A 53 13.00 9.90 -17.36
N LEU A 54 12.77 11.19 -17.62
CA LEU A 54 11.70 11.99 -17.05
C LEU A 54 11.14 12.92 -18.11
N GLU A 55 9.84 12.88 -18.34
CA GLU A 55 9.12 13.76 -19.24
C GLU A 55 8.02 14.51 -18.47
N TYR A 56 7.85 15.79 -18.79
CA TYR A 56 6.78 16.63 -18.28
C TYR A 56 6.09 17.37 -19.41
N ASP A 57 4.78 17.29 -19.46
CA ASP A 57 3.92 18.04 -20.36
C ASP A 57 3.24 19.19 -19.60
N GLY A 58 3.67 20.42 -19.88
CA GLY A 58 3.17 21.62 -19.23
C GLY A 58 1.73 21.99 -19.59
N LYS A 59 1.21 21.54 -20.75
CA LYS A 59 -0.19 21.77 -21.15
C LYS A 59 -1.14 20.90 -20.36
N THR A 60 -0.82 19.62 -20.22
CA THR A 60 -1.62 18.65 -19.49
C THR A 60 -1.26 18.57 -18.01
N LYS A 61 -0.12 19.14 -17.61
CA LYS A 61 0.46 19.07 -16.26
C LYS A 61 0.65 17.64 -15.77
N LYS A 62 1.09 16.76 -16.67
CA LYS A 62 1.40 15.36 -16.42
C LYS A 62 2.88 15.11 -16.52
N ALA A 63 3.39 14.19 -15.72
CA ALA A 63 4.74 13.71 -15.82
C ALA A 63 4.80 12.18 -15.87
N ILE A 64 5.85 11.67 -16.49
CA ILE A 64 6.20 10.26 -16.53
C ILE A 64 7.69 10.12 -16.25
N ALA A 65 8.04 9.34 -15.24
CA ALA A 65 9.40 8.87 -14.99
C ALA A 65 9.47 7.38 -15.33
N TYR A 66 10.48 6.96 -16.07
CA TYR A 66 10.59 5.56 -16.47
C TYR A 66 12.05 5.09 -16.57
N GLY A 67 12.22 3.78 -16.45
CA GLY A 67 13.51 3.12 -16.34
C GLY A 67 14.11 3.27 -14.93
N ASN A 68 14.14 2.18 -14.16
CA ASN A 68 14.74 2.12 -12.82
C ASN A 68 14.27 3.22 -11.87
N VAL A 69 12.97 3.49 -11.83
CA VAL A 69 12.40 4.58 -11.01
C VAL A 69 12.53 4.26 -9.53
N LYS A 70 13.14 5.20 -8.79
CA LYS A 70 13.16 5.20 -7.32
C LYS A 70 12.68 6.55 -6.81
N LEU A 71 11.61 6.53 -6.02
CA LEU A 71 11.10 7.68 -5.31
C LEU A 71 11.43 7.52 -3.83
N THR A 72 12.11 8.52 -3.26
CA THR A 72 12.49 8.53 -1.85
C THR A 72 11.86 9.74 -1.17
N ARG A 73 11.20 9.50 -0.06
CA ARG A 73 10.71 10.47 0.90
C ARG A 73 11.30 10.13 2.28
N PRO A 74 11.22 11.02 3.29
CA PRO A 74 11.75 10.73 4.62
C PRO A 74 11.19 9.45 5.26
N ASP A 75 9.94 9.16 4.99
CA ASP A 75 9.14 8.08 5.56
C ASP A 75 9.00 6.85 4.64
N MET A 76 9.35 6.96 3.32
CA MET A 76 9.01 5.91 2.38
C MET A 76 9.94 5.88 1.16
N LYS A 77 10.14 4.69 0.61
CA LYS A 77 10.79 4.46 -0.70
C LYS A 77 9.88 3.65 -1.60
N LEU A 78 9.73 4.09 -2.85
CA LEU A 78 9.05 3.34 -3.91
C LEU A 78 10.06 2.99 -5.00
N GLU A 79 10.06 1.74 -5.44
CA GLU A 79 10.77 1.26 -6.62
C GLU A 79 9.76 0.69 -7.63
N THR A 80 9.87 1.12 -8.90
CA THR A 80 9.03 0.63 -10.00
C THR A 80 9.73 0.87 -11.34
N ASP A 81 9.23 0.30 -12.42
CA ASP A 81 9.74 0.61 -13.76
C ASP A 81 9.26 1.98 -14.25
N THR A 82 7.99 2.30 -14.04
CA THR A 82 7.37 3.53 -14.53
C THR A 82 6.44 4.14 -13.51
N LEU A 83 6.60 5.44 -13.26
CA LEU A 83 5.77 6.23 -12.36
C LEU A 83 5.12 7.39 -13.12
N TYR A 84 3.82 7.52 -13.00
CA TYR A 84 3.01 8.59 -13.60
C TYR A 84 2.56 9.57 -12.53
N LEU A 85 2.54 10.86 -12.89
CA LEU A 85 1.95 11.95 -12.12
C LEU A 85 0.87 12.64 -12.97
N ASP A 86 -0.35 12.73 -12.44
CA ASP A 86 -1.45 13.50 -13.03
C ASP A 86 -1.85 14.60 -12.04
N ARG A 87 -1.29 15.80 -12.20
CA ARG A 87 -1.54 16.94 -11.31
C ARG A 87 -3.00 17.40 -11.32
N PRO A 88 -3.69 17.52 -12.48
CA PRO A 88 -5.10 17.84 -12.52
C PRO A 88 -5.99 16.91 -11.69
N ARG A 89 -5.67 15.62 -11.67
CA ARG A 89 -6.41 14.63 -10.86
C ARG A 89 -5.86 14.48 -9.45
N ASN A 90 -4.71 15.09 -9.16
CA ASN A 90 -4.01 15.02 -7.88
C ASN A 90 -3.67 13.56 -7.49
N ILE A 91 -3.19 12.78 -8.48
CA ILE A 91 -2.79 11.38 -8.31
C ILE A 91 -1.37 11.11 -8.81
N ALA A 92 -0.71 10.13 -8.18
CA ALA A 92 0.47 9.48 -8.71
C ALA A 92 0.22 7.97 -8.77
N PHE A 93 0.67 7.30 -9.83
CA PHE A 93 0.38 5.87 -9.97
C PHE A 93 1.45 5.13 -10.77
N TYR A 94 1.55 3.84 -10.54
CA TYR A 94 2.26 2.88 -11.36
C TYR A 94 1.32 1.73 -11.78
N ASN A 95 1.59 1.14 -12.94
CA ASN A 95 0.84 0.00 -13.49
C ASN A 95 1.77 -1.13 -13.95
N SER A 96 2.98 -1.10 -13.48
CA SER A 96 3.98 -2.15 -13.52
C SER A 96 4.35 -2.51 -12.09
N LYS A 97 4.92 -3.66 -11.82
CA LYS A 97 5.26 -4.08 -10.46
C LYS A 97 5.93 -2.94 -9.69
N GLY A 98 5.42 -2.65 -8.48
CA GLY A 98 5.98 -1.65 -7.57
C GLY A 98 6.28 -2.27 -6.21
N LYS A 99 7.35 -1.77 -5.58
CA LYS A 99 7.74 -2.11 -4.22
C LYS A 99 7.84 -0.85 -3.40
N ILE A 100 7.08 -0.80 -2.30
CA ILE A 100 7.13 0.28 -1.32
C ILE A 100 7.75 -0.26 -0.04
N VAL A 101 8.70 0.48 0.51
CA VAL A 101 9.28 0.23 1.83
C VAL A 101 9.02 1.45 2.70
N ASP A 102 8.36 1.26 3.82
CA ASP A 102 8.03 2.26 4.81
C ASP A 102 8.37 1.70 6.20
N ASN A 103 9.42 2.24 6.81
CA ASN A 103 10.01 1.69 8.03
C ASN A 103 10.26 0.18 7.90
N ASP A 104 9.60 -0.62 8.74
CA ASP A 104 9.72 -2.09 8.75
C ASP A 104 8.71 -2.79 7.84
N ASN A 105 7.85 -2.03 7.14
CA ASN A 105 6.85 -2.57 6.23
C ASN A 105 7.37 -2.62 4.80
N THR A 106 7.13 -3.73 4.12
CA THR A 106 7.35 -3.87 2.68
C THR A 106 6.05 -4.23 2.00
N LEU A 107 5.64 -3.45 1.00
CA LEU A 107 4.46 -3.72 0.18
C LEU A 107 4.86 -3.88 -1.27
N GLU A 108 4.38 -4.93 -1.92
CA GLU A 108 4.51 -5.14 -3.37
C GLU A 108 3.13 -5.31 -4.01
N SER A 109 2.97 -4.81 -5.23
CA SER A 109 1.75 -5.02 -6.03
C SER A 109 2.01 -4.80 -7.51
N ASN A 110 1.10 -5.27 -8.39
CA ASN A 110 1.22 -5.04 -9.82
C ASN A 110 0.81 -3.63 -10.23
N SER A 111 -0.07 -2.97 -9.47
CA SER A 111 -0.40 -1.56 -9.67
C SER A 111 -0.70 -0.87 -8.35
N GLY A 112 -0.38 0.42 -8.28
CA GLY A 112 -0.68 1.26 -7.12
C GLY A 112 -1.02 2.68 -7.54
N THR A 113 -2.00 3.27 -6.88
CA THR A 113 -2.40 4.67 -7.08
C THR A 113 -2.43 5.39 -5.73
N TYR A 114 -1.72 6.49 -5.65
CA TYR A 114 -1.79 7.41 -4.52
C TYR A 114 -2.68 8.61 -4.84
N TYR A 115 -3.71 8.81 -4.06
CA TYR A 115 -4.61 9.96 -4.11
C TYR A 115 -4.14 11.00 -3.09
N MET A 116 -3.55 12.09 -3.55
CA MET A 116 -2.90 13.08 -2.69
C MET A 116 -3.90 13.84 -1.80
N GLY A 117 -5.12 14.11 -2.31
CA GLY A 117 -6.16 14.81 -1.55
C GLY A 117 -6.60 14.04 -0.32
N PRO A 118 -7.18 12.85 -0.46
CA PRO A 118 -7.59 12.02 0.67
C PRO A 118 -6.42 11.27 1.35
N LYS A 119 -5.18 11.42 0.89
CA LYS A 119 -3.98 10.75 1.41
C LYS A 119 -4.15 9.25 1.53
N LYS A 120 -4.62 8.63 0.44
CA LYS A 120 -4.86 7.19 0.40
C LYS A 120 -4.16 6.51 -0.76
N TYR A 121 -3.77 5.27 -0.53
CA TYR A 121 -3.30 4.35 -1.55
C TYR A 121 -4.40 3.36 -1.94
N ILE A 122 -4.42 2.96 -3.21
CA ILE A 122 -5.14 1.78 -3.69
C ILE A 122 -4.14 0.90 -4.42
N PHE A 123 -3.95 -0.32 -3.95
CA PHE A 123 -3.09 -1.34 -4.54
C PHE A 123 -3.93 -2.44 -5.12
N LYS A 124 -3.56 -2.96 -6.31
CA LYS A 124 -4.31 -4.01 -6.99
C LYS A 124 -3.39 -5.05 -7.59
N SER A 125 -3.91 -6.26 -7.61
CA SER A 125 -3.35 -7.48 -8.19
C SER A 125 -2.03 -7.92 -7.54
N ASN A 126 -2.07 -9.10 -6.94
CA ASN A 126 -0.94 -9.68 -6.22
C ASN A 126 -0.37 -8.71 -5.17
N VAL A 127 -1.23 -8.14 -4.36
CA VAL A 127 -0.80 -7.26 -3.27
C VAL A 127 -0.25 -8.13 -2.14
N THR A 128 1.00 -7.91 -1.77
CA THR A 128 1.63 -8.50 -0.59
C THR A 128 2.13 -7.40 0.32
N SER A 129 1.89 -7.53 1.61
CA SER A 129 2.45 -6.63 2.62
C SER A 129 3.08 -7.44 3.72
N ASP A 130 4.37 -7.22 3.95
CA ASP A 130 5.15 -7.84 5.02
C ASP A 130 5.36 -6.82 6.13
N ASN A 131 4.93 -7.19 7.32
CA ASN A 131 5.08 -6.45 8.57
C ASN A 131 5.64 -7.40 9.63
N PRO A 132 6.44 -6.97 10.63
CA PRO A 132 6.97 -7.85 11.66
C PRO A 132 5.93 -8.66 12.46
N GLU A 133 4.70 -8.16 12.54
CA GLU A 133 3.63 -8.79 13.32
C GLU A 133 2.70 -9.66 12.45
N TYR A 134 2.53 -9.30 11.18
CA TYR A 134 1.63 -10.03 10.26
C TYR A 134 1.99 -9.79 8.79
N ASN A 135 1.58 -10.72 7.95
CA ASN A 135 1.67 -10.63 6.49
C ASN A 135 0.27 -10.56 5.89
N VAL A 136 0.12 -9.78 4.81
CA VAL A 136 -1.13 -9.67 4.05
C VAL A 136 -0.90 -10.11 2.61
N ASN A 137 -1.82 -10.95 2.10
CA ASN A 137 -1.94 -11.26 0.68
C ASN A 137 -3.35 -10.86 0.24
N SER A 138 -3.49 -9.97 -0.74
CA SER A 138 -4.77 -9.43 -1.19
C SER A 138 -4.78 -9.22 -2.69
N GLU A 139 -5.98 -9.21 -3.30
CA GLU A 139 -6.15 -8.75 -4.68
C GLU A 139 -6.41 -7.25 -4.77
N GLU A 140 -7.03 -6.66 -3.74
CA GLU A 140 -7.22 -5.21 -3.64
C GLU A 140 -7.13 -4.74 -2.19
N LEU A 141 -6.21 -3.80 -1.95
CA LEU A 141 -5.96 -3.15 -0.66
C LEU A 141 -6.08 -1.64 -0.82
N GLU A 142 -6.90 -1.00 0.00
CA GLU A 142 -6.96 0.45 0.12
C GLU A 142 -6.43 0.85 1.51
N TYR A 143 -5.52 1.83 1.58
CA TYR A 143 -4.90 2.27 2.83
C TYR A 143 -4.95 3.78 2.98
N TYR A 144 -5.50 4.25 4.08
CA TYR A 144 -5.56 5.66 4.46
C TYR A 144 -4.42 6.01 5.42
N THR A 145 -3.47 6.84 4.96
CA THR A 145 -2.24 7.13 5.71
C THR A 145 -2.45 8.01 6.95
N GLU A 146 -3.53 8.79 7.02
CA GLU A 146 -3.82 9.64 8.18
C GLU A 146 -4.52 8.88 9.31
N SER A 147 -5.42 7.96 8.97
CA SER A 147 -6.17 7.17 9.94
C SER A 147 -5.51 5.83 10.26
N ASN A 148 -4.54 5.41 9.45
CA ASN A 148 -3.89 4.10 9.52
C ASN A 148 -4.90 2.94 9.40
N ILE A 149 -5.94 3.12 8.55
CA ILE A 149 -6.95 2.10 8.29
C ILE A 149 -6.72 1.48 6.93
N ALA A 150 -6.61 0.15 6.91
CA ALA A 150 -6.59 -0.67 5.70
C ALA A 150 -7.99 -1.23 5.43
N PHE A 151 -8.46 -1.13 4.17
CA PHE A 151 -9.69 -1.78 3.70
C PHE A 151 -9.32 -2.88 2.70
N PHE A 152 -9.96 -4.02 2.86
CA PHE A 152 -9.84 -5.17 1.99
C PHE A 152 -11.11 -5.27 1.14
N ASN A 153 -10.97 -5.14 -0.16
CA ASN A 153 -12.10 -5.08 -1.10
C ASN A 153 -12.18 -6.30 -2.02
N ASP A 154 -11.36 -7.32 -1.76
CA ASP A 154 -11.36 -8.62 -2.44
C ASP A 154 -10.68 -9.66 -1.55
N LYS A 155 -10.56 -10.91 -2.08
CA LYS A 155 -9.96 -12.03 -1.35
C LYS A 155 -8.65 -11.63 -0.69
N THR A 156 -8.63 -11.74 0.63
CA THR A 156 -7.51 -11.34 1.47
C THR A 156 -7.22 -12.41 2.51
N LEU A 157 -5.95 -12.73 2.64
CA LEU A 157 -5.40 -13.58 3.70
C LEU A 157 -4.45 -12.73 4.55
N ILE A 158 -4.75 -12.62 5.84
CA ILE A 158 -3.87 -12.02 6.84
C ILE A 158 -3.29 -13.16 7.67
N THR A 159 -1.97 -13.23 7.77
CA THR A 159 -1.25 -14.25 8.53
C THR A 159 -0.47 -13.57 9.66
N GLY A 160 -0.93 -13.73 10.88
CA GLY A 160 -0.22 -13.33 12.10
C GLY A 160 0.67 -14.45 12.63
N ILE A 161 1.23 -14.25 13.82
CA ILE A 161 2.14 -15.23 14.46
C ILE A 161 1.37 -16.51 14.80
N ASP A 162 0.18 -16.39 15.31
CA ASP A 162 -0.64 -17.50 15.85
C ASP A 162 -2.05 -17.55 15.25
N TYR A 163 -2.33 -16.75 14.23
CA TYR A 163 -3.65 -16.70 13.58
C TYR A 163 -3.57 -16.48 12.07
N ASN A 164 -4.62 -16.93 11.39
CA ASN A 164 -4.87 -16.57 9.99
C ASN A 164 -6.30 -16.06 9.86
N ILE A 165 -6.48 -14.96 9.12
CA ILE A 165 -7.79 -14.40 8.81
C ILE A 165 -7.97 -14.43 7.30
N LEU A 166 -9.04 -15.04 6.82
CA LEU A 166 -9.49 -15.01 5.43
C LEU A 166 -10.77 -14.19 5.34
N CYS A 167 -10.89 -13.32 4.34
CA CYS A 167 -12.12 -12.58 4.04
C CYS A 167 -12.13 -12.12 2.57
N ARG A 168 -13.27 -11.59 2.12
CA ARG A 168 -13.39 -10.85 0.85
C ARG A 168 -13.65 -9.37 1.05
N ASN A 169 -14.17 -9.00 2.21
CA ASN A 169 -14.43 -7.61 2.57
C ASN A 169 -14.09 -7.39 4.03
N GLY A 170 -13.54 -6.23 4.35
CA GLY A 170 -13.23 -5.89 5.73
C GLY A 170 -12.38 -4.65 5.86
N PHE A 171 -12.09 -4.30 7.09
CA PHE A 171 -11.10 -3.28 7.41
C PHE A 171 -10.29 -3.65 8.65
N TYR A 172 -9.10 -3.10 8.74
CA TYR A 172 -8.20 -3.25 9.87
C TYR A 172 -7.58 -1.90 10.23
N ASP A 173 -7.75 -1.50 11.49
CA ASP A 173 -7.08 -0.37 12.10
C ASP A 173 -5.72 -0.84 12.62
N THR A 174 -4.63 -0.42 11.97
CA THR A 174 -3.28 -0.88 12.30
C THR A 174 -2.75 -0.29 13.59
N ASN A 175 -3.28 0.87 14.04
CA ASN A 175 -2.90 1.47 15.31
C ASN A 175 -3.56 0.78 16.50
N LEU A 176 -4.85 0.43 16.35
CA LEU A 176 -5.64 -0.23 17.40
C LEU A 176 -5.60 -1.74 17.30
N GLN A 177 -4.90 -2.28 16.30
CA GLN A 177 -4.77 -3.71 16.02
C GLN A 177 -6.12 -4.44 16.06
N ARG A 178 -7.17 -3.86 15.44
CA ARG A 178 -8.51 -4.40 15.42
C ARG A 178 -9.20 -4.22 14.08
N GLY A 179 -10.12 -5.11 13.74
CA GLY A 179 -10.82 -5.02 12.48
C GLY A 179 -12.13 -5.78 12.44
N TYR A 180 -12.85 -5.57 11.34
CA TYR A 180 -14.05 -6.31 10.96
C TYR A 180 -13.83 -6.97 9.61
N PHE A 181 -14.23 -8.24 9.51
CA PHE A 181 -14.08 -9.05 8.33
C PHE A 181 -15.43 -9.66 7.96
N ARG A 182 -15.74 -9.67 6.68
CA ARG A 182 -17.03 -10.12 6.12
C ARG A 182 -16.80 -10.93 4.85
N GLU A 183 -17.87 -11.52 4.35
CA GLU A 183 -17.89 -12.25 3.09
C GLU A 183 -16.85 -13.39 3.08
N ASP A 184 -17.30 -14.58 3.42
CA ASP A 184 -16.47 -15.77 3.64
C ASP A 184 -15.46 -15.62 4.79
N ALA A 185 -15.78 -14.80 5.79
CA ALA A 185 -14.87 -14.52 6.89
C ALA A 185 -14.58 -15.77 7.73
N THR A 186 -13.31 -16.04 7.90
CA THR A 186 -12.80 -17.17 8.68
C THR A 186 -11.58 -16.76 9.48
N ILE A 187 -11.54 -17.12 10.76
CA ILE A 187 -10.31 -17.05 11.57
C ILE A 187 -9.90 -18.47 11.92
N ASN A 188 -8.63 -18.77 11.70
CA ASN A 188 -7.99 -19.98 12.22
C ASN A 188 -7.01 -19.55 13.31
N TYR A 189 -7.20 -20.07 14.51
CA TYR A 189 -6.39 -19.80 15.67
C TYR A 189 -6.29 -21.05 16.54
N ASP A 190 -5.08 -21.51 16.82
CA ASP A 190 -4.79 -22.64 17.73
C ASP A 190 -5.70 -23.86 17.51
N GLY A 191 -5.85 -24.30 16.26
CA GLY A 191 -6.70 -25.42 15.88
C GLY A 191 -8.21 -25.16 15.94
N LYS A 192 -8.65 -23.95 16.26
CA LYS A 192 -10.06 -23.53 16.19
C LYS A 192 -10.29 -22.77 14.89
N ILE A 193 -11.26 -23.22 14.11
CA ILE A 193 -11.70 -22.58 12.87
C ILE A 193 -13.03 -21.91 13.12
N ILE A 194 -13.06 -20.60 13.03
CA ILE A 194 -14.20 -19.74 13.35
C ILE A 194 -14.73 -19.15 12.06
N ASN A 195 -16.00 -19.38 11.76
CA ASN A 195 -16.70 -18.82 10.60
C ASN A 195 -17.89 -18.00 11.09
N GLY A 196 -18.26 -16.99 10.32
CA GLY A 196 -19.45 -16.16 10.54
C GLY A 196 -19.65 -15.20 9.38
N ASP A 197 -20.82 -14.62 9.23
CA ASP A 197 -21.07 -13.59 8.19
C ASP A 197 -20.28 -12.31 8.48
N SER A 198 -19.99 -12.06 9.75
CA SER A 198 -19.15 -10.95 10.22
C SER A 198 -18.30 -11.40 11.39
N ILE A 199 -17.03 -11.08 11.35
CA ILE A 199 -16.08 -11.37 12.44
C ILE A 199 -15.42 -10.06 12.87
N PHE A 200 -15.47 -9.78 14.16
CA PHE A 200 -14.65 -8.76 14.81
C PHE A 200 -13.42 -9.41 15.42
N PHE A 201 -12.28 -8.78 15.29
CA PHE A 201 -10.99 -9.24 15.82
C PHE A 201 -10.26 -8.09 16.49
N GLU A 202 -9.70 -8.33 17.66
CA GLU A 202 -8.89 -7.37 18.41
C GLU A 202 -7.67 -8.08 18.99
N ASN A 203 -6.51 -7.83 18.37
CA ASN A 203 -5.30 -8.58 18.65
C ASN A 203 -4.77 -8.33 20.06
N GLU A 204 -4.68 -7.06 20.48
CA GLU A 204 -4.16 -6.70 21.81
C GLU A 204 -4.98 -7.31 22.96
N LYS A 205 -6.29 -7.50 22.77
CA LYS A 205 -7.16 -8.11 23.78
C LYS A 205 -7.28 -9.62 23.64
N SER A 206 -6.58 -10.22 22.71
CA SER A 206 -6.71 -11.65 22.43
C SER A 206 -8.18 -12.08 22.23
N TYR A 207 -8.98 -11.22 21.59
CA TYR A 207 -10.42 -11.34 21.48
C TYR A 207 -10.90 -11.42 20.04
N ALA A 208 -11.88 -12.28 19.80
CA ALA A 208 -12.65 -12.26 18.56
C ALA A 208 -14.14 -12.53 18.87
N SER A 209 -15.03 -11.97 18.04
CA SER A 209 -16.44 -12.36 18.04
C SER A 209 -16.94 -12.60 16.63
N ALA A 210 -17.84 -13.53 16.47
CA ALA A 210 -18.49 -13.85 15.21
C ALA A 210 -19.99 -13.68 15.34
N SER A 211 -20.62 -13.16 14.28
CA SER A 211 -22.06 -12.90 14.25
C SER A 211 -22.68 -13.49 12.99
N TYR A 212 -23.86 -14.05 13.12
CA TYR A 212 -24.67 -14.72 12.12
C TYR A 212 -23.99 -15.94 11.48
N ASN A 213 -24.71 -17.03 11.37
CA ASN A 213 -24.21 -18.30 10.82
C ASN A 213 -22.90 -18.77 11.46
N VAL A 214 -22.76 -18.53 12.76
CA VAL A 214 -21.53 -18.83 13.49
C VAL A 214 -21.31 -20.33 13.57
N LYS A 215 -20.09 -20.74 13.21
CA LYS A 215 -19.60 -22.11 13.39
C LYS A 215 -18.17 -22.05 13.90
N ILE A 216 -17.95 -22.63 15.07
CA ILE A 216 -16.62 -22.82 15.66
C ILE A 216 -16.33 -24.31 15.61
N ASN A 217 -15.27 -24.68 14.90
CA ASN A 217 -14.78 -26.07 14.81
C ASN A 217 -13.45 -26.17 15.57
N ASP A 218 -13.50 -26.76 16.73
CA ASP A 218 -12.30 -27.11 17.51
C ASP A 218 -11.77 -28.44 17.02
N THR A 219 -10.70 -28.41 16.25
CA THR A 219 -10.10 -29.59 15.65
C THR A 219 -9.30 -30.43 16.64
N ILE A 220 -8.87 -29.84 17.76
CA ILE A 220 -8.11 -30.50 18.83
C ILE A 220 -9.07 -31.32 19.70
N ASN A 221 -10.13 -30.70 20.21
CA ASN A 221 -11.12 -31.35 21.06
C ASN A 221 -12.25 -32.03 20.27
N LYS A 222 -12.21 -31.98 18.92
CA LYS A 222 -13.17 -32.60 18.01
C LYS A 222 -14.63 -32.15 18.31
N SER A 223 -14.82 -30.89 18.64
CA SER A 223 -16.12 -30.30 18.95
C SER A 223 -16.53 -29.26 17.94
N ILE A 224 -17.84 -29.13 17.72
CA ILE A 224 -18.42 -28.13 16.83
C ILE A 224 -19.48 -27.36 17.62
N ILE A 225 -19.33 -26.04 17.64
CA ILE A 225 -20.31 -25.12 18.23
C ILE A 225 -20.96 -24.34 17.09
N THR A 226 -22.26 -24.19 17.10
CA THR A 226 -23.01 -23.39 16.13
C THR A 226 -23.97 -22.45 16.84
N GLY A 227 -24.15 -21.23 16.29
CA GLY A 227 -25.02 -20.23 16.90
C GLY A 227 -25.21 -19.01 15.99
N HIS A 228 -25.92 -18.03 16.49
CA HIS A 228 -26.05 -16.72 15.84
C HIS A 228 -24.98 -15.72 16.27
N TYR A 229 -24.35 -15.98 17.41
CA TYR A 229 -23.28 -15.18 17.98
C TYR A 229 -22.34 -16.09 18.76
N GLY A 230 -21.06 -15.75 18.75
CA GLY A 230 -20.04 -16.42 19.55
C GLY A 230 -18.88 -15.48 19.85
N GLU A 231 -18.29 -15.63 21.02
CA GLU A 231 -17.11 -14.91 21.48
C GLU A 231 -15.97 -15.89 21.74
N ILE A 232 -14.76 -15.46 21.50
CA ILE A 232 -13.54 -16.24 21.70
C ILE A 232 -12.55 -15.38 22.45
N PHE A 233 -12.04 -15.93 23.54
CA PHE A 233 -10.99 -15.35 24.36
C PHE A 233 -9.75 -16.22 24.22
N ARG A 234 -8.81 -15.78 23.40
CA ARG A 234 -7.62 -16.57 23.03
C ARG A 234 -6.71 -16.85 24.23
N ASP A 235 -6.55 -15.85 25.10
CA ASP A 235 -5.74 -15.95 26.34
C ASP A 235 -6.34 -16.88 27.39
N LYS A 236 -7.65 -17.15 27.34
CA LYS A 236 -8.38 -18.02 28.27
C LYS A 236 -8.70 -19.38 27.68
N ASP A 237 -8.34 -19.62 26.42
CA ASP A 237 -8.70 -20.83 25.66
C ASP A 237 -10.20 -21.17 25.77
N SER A 238 -11.06 -20.15 25.74
CA SER A 238 -12.49 -20.28 25.91
C SER A 238 -13.29 -19.68 24.78
N ALA A 239 -14.45 -20.27 24.48
CA ALA A 239 -15.45 -19.80 23.54
C ALA A 239 -16.83 -19.85 24.18
N ILE A 240 -17.67 -18.85 23.93
CA ILE A 240 -19.04 -18.70 24.40
C ILE A 240 -19.97 -18.50 23.22
#